data_8ecc3778c972815e58da07ccd067653f
#
_entry.id   8ecc3778c972815e58da07ccd067653f
#
_cell.length_a   1.000
_cell.length_b   1.000
_cell.length_c   1.000
_cell.angle_alpha   90.00
_cell.angle_beta   90.00
_cell.angle_gamma   90.00
#
_symmetry.space_group_name_H-M   'P 1'
#
loop_
_entity.id
_entity.type
_entity.pdbx_description
1 polymer ?
#
loop_
_entity_poly.entity_id
_entity_poly.type
_entity_poly.pdbx_seq_one_letter_code
_entity_poly.pdbx_strand_id
1 'polypeptide(L)'
;MTKNGVILTGGGARAAYQVGVLRAIADMYRDWNHPFNVIIGTSAGAINAMALAGNRGLFRHSIDHLDKVWSELTMDRVFRADTFSLMRSFSAIARKMISRPIESGPVSFLDNSPLRELLEREIDLQSIRQTIQEGHIDAVGLNACGYATGQNVCFFEGAEGLQGWSVGQRGGTRTELAVAHIMASAAIPTLFAPVKINREYFGDGVTRQMAHISPALRLGARKVLVIGVSANAMCPSRRPEKPGMPTLTQVLAHVFNGMFLDTLDYDIDRSRLINQLLELIPEKKLKESGLDLNPVDILEISPSEPINEIAMKYIDAMPLVLRRLTGASDNAPFSSANLASFLLFDKRFCRDLIELGYRDGQSQSRQIERFFEKESGAEESAP
;
A
#
# COMPACT_ATOMS: atom_id res chain seq x y z
N MET A 1 2.40 -19.49 19.04
CA MET A 1 1.42 -18.38 18.95
C MET A 1 1.19 -18.06 17.48
N THR A 2 -0.06 -17.90 17.07
CA THR A 2 -0.42 -17.49 15.71
C THR A 2 0.06 -16.06 15.47
N LYS A 3 0.78 -15.82 14.37
CA LYS A 3 1.37 -14.51 14.05
C LYS A 3 0.40 -13.65 13.26
N ASN A 4 0.21 -12.43 13.71
CA ASN A 4 -0.64 -11.44 13.05
C ASN A 4 0.18 -10.65 12.03
N GLY A 5 -0.34 -10.52 10.82
CA GLY A 5 0.20 -9.64 9.78
C GLY A 5 -0.74 -8.49 9.50
N VAL A 6 -0.18 -7.37 9.04
CA VAL A 6 -0.95 -6.28 8.44
C VAL A 6 -0.41 -5.97 7.05
N ILE A 7 -1.32 -5.76 6.11
CA ILE A 7 -1.02 -5.36 4.73
C ILE A 7 -1.63 -3.99 4.49
N LEU A 8 -0.76 -3.04 4.19
CA LEU A 8 -1.11 -1.66 3.86
C LEU A 8 -0.94 -1.47 2.36
N THR A 9 -2.05 -1.40 1.65
CA THR A 9 -2.05 -1.38 0.17
C THR A 9 -1.59 -0.03 -0.37
N GLY A 10 -1.18 -0.01 -1.63
CA GLY A 10 -0.84 1.22 -2.33
C GLY A 10 -2.06 2.07 -2.67
N GLY A 11 -1.87 3.39 -2.71
CA GLY A 11 -2.98 4.28 -3.02
C GLY A 11 -2.66 5.77 -3.02
N GLY A 12 -1.40 6.17 -2.99
CA GLY A 12 -1.04 7.59 -2.92
C GLY A 12 -1.70 8.28 -1.73
N ALA A 13 -2.34 9.43 -1.96
CA ALA A 13 -3.02 10.21 -0.90
C ALA A 13 -4.16 9.43 -0.21
N ARG A 14 -4.73 8.43 -0.86
CA ARG A 14 -5.77 7.57 -0.25
C ARG A 14 -5.26 6.78 0.97
N ALA A 15 -3.95 6.58 1.11
CA ALA A 15 -3.37 5.86 2.24
C ALA A 15 -3.59 6.56 3.60
N ALA A 16 -4.02 7.82 3.61
CA ALA A 16 -4.53 8.49 4.80
C ALA A 16 -5.70 7.75 5.46
N TYR A 17 -6.54 7.05 4.68
CA TYR A 17 -7.61 6.19 5.17
C TYR A 17 -7.08 5.09 6.11
N GLN A 18 -5.95 4.48 5.77
CA GLN A 18 -5.34 3.42 6.58
C GLN A 18 -5.00 3.90 7.99
N VAL A 19 -4.57 5.15 8.13
CA VAL A 19 -4.27 5.76 9.44
C VAL A 19 -5.52 5.83 10.30
N GLY A 20 -6.67 6.16 9.71
CA GLY A 20 -7.96 6.17 10.40
C GLY A 20 -8.35 4.79 10.94
N VAL A 21 -8.23 3.73 10.11
CA VAL A 21 -8.49 2.35 10.54
C VAL A 21 -7.54 1.94 11.68
N LEU A 22 -6.25 2.23 11.54
CA LEU A 22 -5.25 1.94 12.58
C LEU A 22 -5.53 2.72 13.86
N ARG A 23 -6.05 3.97 13.77
CA ARG A 23 -6.47 4.77 14.93
C ARG A 23 -7.65 4.11 15.66
N ALA A 24 -8.62 3.57 14.93
CA ALA A 24 -9.71 2.83 15.55
C ALA A 24 -9.21 1.60 16.33
N ILE A 25 -8.26 0.86 15.76
CA ILE A 25 -7.61 -0.29 16.44
C ILE A 25 -6.83 0.18 17.68
N ALA A 26 -6.07 1.27 17.59
CA ALA A 26 -5.31 1.81 18.71
C ALA A 26 -6.20 2.30 19.86
N ASP A 27 -7.40 2.80 19.58
CA ASP A 27 -8.38 3.18 20.60
C ASP A 27 -9.02 1.97 21.29
N MET A 28 -9.19 0.84 20.59
CA MET A 28 -9.67 -0.42 21.17
C MET A 28 -8.61 -1.08 22.09
N TYR A 29 -7.33 -0.97 21.74
CA TYR A 29 -6.22 -1.66 22.41
C TYR A 29 -5.14 -0.69 22.88
N ARG A 30 -5.50 0.17 23.83
CA ARG A 30 -4.70 1.33 24.26
C ARG A 30 -3.32 0.98 24.83
N ASP A 31 -3.20 -0.19 25.43
CA ASP A 31 -1.99 -0.64 26.12
C ASP A 31 -1.08 -1.52 25.25
N TRP A 32 -1.44 -1.72 23.98
CA TRP A 32 -0.66 -2.54 23.10
C TRP A 32 0.54 -1.78 22.52
N ASN A 33 1.67 -2.49 22.43
CA ASN A 33 2.88 -1.95 21.79
C ASN A 33 2.92 -2.33 20.30
N HIS A 34 2.81 -3.62 20.00
CA HIS A 34 2.92 -4.15 18.64
C HIS A 34 1.83 -5.19 18.37
N PRO A 35 0.69 -4.80 17.78
CA PRO A 35 -0.38 -5.74 17.47
C PRO A 35 -0.05 -6.67 16.31
N PHE A 36 0.95 -6.33 15.48
CA PHE A 36 1.32 -7.04 14.28
C PHE A 36 2.76 -7.53 14.34
N ASN A 37 2.96 -8.84 14.05
CA ASN A 37 4.28 -9.46 13.94
C ASN A 37 4.93 -9.20 12.58
N VAL A 38 4.11 -9.13 11.52
CA VAL A 38 4.56 -8.93 10.14
C VAL A 38 3.84 -7.73 9.54
N ILE A 39 4.61 -6.78 9.02
CA ILE A 39 4.06 -5.53 8.46
C ILE A 39 4.48 -5.44 6.99
N ILE A 40 3.51 -5.41 6.08
CA ILE A 40 3.76 -5.31 4.63
C ILE A 40 3.16 -4.03 4.10
N GLY A 41 3.95 -3.27 3.36
CA GLY A 41 3.49 -2.05 2.72
C GLY A 41 3.79 -1.99 1.22
N THR A 42 2.94 -1.30 0.48
CA THR A 42 3.14 -1.03 -0.95
C THR A 42 2.85 0.43 -1.23
N SER A 43 3.72 1.10 -2.01
CA SER A 43 3.55 2.52 -2.37
C SER A 43 3.39 3.41 -1.13
N ALA A 44 2.36 4.24 -1.04
CA ALA A 44 2.10 5.04 0.17
C ALA A 44 1.84 4.18 1.42
N GLY A 45 1.31 2.95 1.27
CA GLY A 45 1.23 1.98 2.36
C GLY A 45 2.60 1.55 2.88
N ALA A 46 3.67 1.62 2.06
CA ALA A 46 5.03 1.36 2.53
C ALA A 46 5.52 2.43 3.52
N ILE A 47 5.08 3.68 3.36
CA ILE A 47 5.37 4.77 4.31
C ILE A 47 4.74 4.45 5.66
N ASN A 48 3.45 4.10 5.66
CA ASN A 48 2.73 3.73 6.88
C ASN A 48 3.35 2.48 7.54
N ALA A 49 3.73 1.48 6.75
CA ALA A 49 4.37 0.25 7.23
C ALA A 49 5.69 0.53 7.96
N MET A 50 6.54 1.37 7.39
CA MET A 50 7.83 1.72 8.01
C MET A 50 7.65 2.54 9.28
N ALA A 51 6.70 3.47 9.30
CA ALA A 51 6.39 4.23 10.50
C ALA A 51 5.87 3.34 11.64
N LEU A 52 5.02 2.34 11.32
CA LEU A 52 4.56 1.36 12.31
C LEU A 52 5.70 0.48 12.82
N ALA A 53 6.57 0.01 11.93
CA ALA A 53 7.69 -0.86 12.29
C ALA A 53 8.72 -0.17 13.17
N GLY A 54 8.88 1.15 13.05
CA GLY A 54 9.80 1.96 13.86
C GLY A 54 9.28 2.34 15.24
N ASN A 55 8.09 1.90 15.62
CA ASN A 55 7.52 2.20 16.92
C ASN A 55 8.25 1.46 18.06
N ARG A 56 8.70 2.20 19.08
CA ARG A 56 9.33 1.65 20.27
C ARG A 56 8.50 1.80 21.55
N GLY A 57 7.27 2.19 21.43
CA GLY A 57 6.37 2.43 22.56
C GLY A 57 4.97 1.88 22.30
N LEU A 58 3.98 2.52 22.88
CA LEU A 58 2.60 2.17 22.64
C LEU A 58 2.23 2.37 21.16
N PHE A 59 1.54 1.40 20.59
CA PHE A 59 1.03 1.44 19.21
C PHE A 59 0.29 2.75 18.90
N ARG A 60 -0.48 3.24 19.86
CA ARG A 60 -1.18 4.52 19.78
C ARG A 60 -0.26 5.70 19.44
N HIS A 61 0.94 5.77 20.03
CA HIS A 61 1.85 6.89 19.77
C HIS A 61 2.32 6.96 18.32
N SER A 62 2.54 5.80 17.69
CA SER A 62 2.85 5.74 16.25
C SER A 62 1.68 6.22 15.40
N ILE A 63 0.46 5.85 15.79
CA ILE A 63 -0.73 6.25 15.05
C ILE A 63 -0.99 7.74 15.21
N ASP A 64 -0.84 8.30 16.42
CA ASP A 64 -0.96 9.74 16.66
C ASP A 64 0.08 10.53 15.84
N HIS A 65 1.30 10.00 15.72
CA HIS A 65 2.33 10.61 14.86
C HIS A 65 1.95 10.53 13.37
N LEU A 66 1.52 9.36 12.88
CA LEU A 66 1.04 9.20 11.49
C LEU A 66 -0.15 10.11 11.18
N ASP A 67 -1.13 10.18 12.09
CA ASP A 67 -2.30 11.08 11.95
C ASP A 67 -1.83 12.52 11.77
N LYS A 68 -0.91 12.99 12.61
CA LYS A 68 -0.33 14.34 12.49
C LYS A 68 0.35 14.55 11.14
N VAL A 69 1.20 13.61 10.70
CA VAL A 69 1.92 13.72 9.42
C VAL A 69 0.93 13.81 8.25
N TRP A 70 -0.04 12.89 8.19
CA TRP A 70 -1.02 12.85 7.11
C TRP A 70 -2.00 14.04 7.15
N SER A 71 -2.45 14.45 8.33
CA SER A 71 -3.36 15.60 8.50
C SER A 71 -2.73 16.95 8.12
N GLU A 72 -1.41 17.02 8.08
CA GLU A 72 -0.65 18.21 7.68
C GLU A 72 0.00 18.07 6.30
N LEU A 73 -0.18 16.92 5.62
CA LEU A 73 0.46 16.65 4.35
C LEU A 73 -0.12 17.51 3.23
N THR A 74 0.77 18.06 2.40
CA THR A 74 0.43 18.88 1.23
C THR A 74 1.21 18.41 0.01
N MET A 75 0.73 18.72 -1.18
CA MET A 75 1.37 18.28 -2.42
C MET A 75 2.82 18.70 -2.54
N ASP A 76 3.16 19.93 -2.12
CA ASP A 76 4.52 20.47 -2.14
C ASP A 76 5.51 19.73 -1.23
N ARG A 77 5.01 19.04 -0.19
CA ARG A 77 5.80 18.13 0.65
C ARG A 77 6.02 16.75 0.04
N VAL A 78 5.28 16.41 -1.01
CA VAL A 78 5.39 15.11 -1.69
C VAL A 78 6.10 15.26 -3.04
N PHE A 79 5.71 16.26 -3.83
CA PHE A 79 6.33 16.51 -5.13
C PHE A 79 6.22 17.97 -5.57
N ARG A 80 7.13 18.38 -6.42
CA ARG A 80 7.08 19.70 -7.06
C ARG A 80 6.24 19.60 -8.33
N ALA A 81 5.21 20.43 -8.42
CA ALA A 81 4.29 20.52 -9.53
C ALA A 81 4.26 21.94 -10.13
N ASP A 82 5.31 22.75 -9.95
CA ASP A 82 5.43 24.07 -10.51
C ASP A 82 5.59 24.04 -12.04
N THR A 83 5.08 25.06 -12.73
CA THR A 83 5.04 25.14 -14.18
C THR A 83 6.46 25.01 -14.80
N PHE A 84 7.47 25.53 -14.12
CA PHE A 84 8.86 25.47 -14.60
C PHE A 84 9.42 24.06 -14.54
N SER A 85 9.23 23.34 -13.44
CA SER A 85 9.64 21.92 -13.28
C SER A 85 8.95 21.03 -14.30
N LEU A 86 7.66 21.25 -14.55
CA LEU A 86 6.89 20.52 -15.55
C LEU A 86 7.38 20.81 -16.98
N MET A 87 7.59 22.08 -17.34
CA MET A 87 8.15 22.43 -18.66
C MET A 87 9.54 21.83 -18.86
N ARG A 88 10.37 21.82 -17.84
CA ARG A 88 11.70 21.18 -17.88
C ARG A 88 11.58 19.67 -18.10
N SER A 89 10.63 19.02 -17.42
CA SER A 89 10.36 17.59 -17.59
C SER A 89 9.84 17.29 -19.01
N PHE A 90 8.86 18.04 -19.51
CA PHE A 90 8.35 17.88 -20.88
C PHE A 90 9.45 18.09 -21.94
N SER A 91 10.30 19.11 -21.80
CA SER A 91 11.40 19.36 -22.74
C SER A 91 12.48 18.26 -22.68
N ALA A 92 12.72 17.70 -21.49
CA ALA A 92 13.63 16.57 -21.32
C ALA A 92 13.06 15.29 -21.95
N ILE A 93 11.76 15.02 -21.77
CA ILE A 93 11.05 13.88 -22.38
C ILE A 93 11.08 14.00 -23.92
N ALA A 94 10.69 15.14 -24.47
CA ALA A 94 10.71 15.38 -25.92
C ALA A 94 12.12 15.18 -26.51
N ARG A 95 13.14 15.71 -25.85
CA ARG A 95 14.54 15.55 -26.26
C ARG A 95 14.98 14.08 -26.21
N LYS A 96 14.56 13.31 -25.19
CA LYS A 96 14.87 11.89 -25.04
C LYS A 96 14.16 10.98 -26.04
N MET A 97 12.96 11.34 -26.45
CA MET A 97 12.24 10.59 -27.51
C MET A 97 12.91 10.74 -28.88
N ILE A 98 13.68 11.84 -29.10
CA ILE A 98 14.37 12.13 -30.38
C ILE A 98 15.83 11.65 -30.35
N SER A 99 16.45 11.59 -29.16
CA SER A 99 17.86 11.22 -29.00
C SER A 99 18.01 9.73 -28.69
N ARG A 100 19.02 9.08 -29.28
CA ARG A 100 19.39 7.70 -28.93
C ARG A 100 19.63 7.55 -27.42
N PRO A 101 19.32 6.40 -26.82
CA PRO A 101 19.40 6.18 -25.36
C PRO A 101 20.84 6.03 -24.90
N ILE A 102 21.58 7.12 -24.79
CA ILE A 102 22.90 7.14 -24.17
C ILE A 102 22.82 8.09 -22.98
N GLU A 103 22.85 7.51 -21.75
CA GLU A 103 23.09 8.15 -20.44
C GLU A 103 22.13 9.27 -19.95
N SER A 104 20.95 9.33 -20.45
CA SER A 104 19.97 10.28 -19.92
C SER A 104 19.19 9.66 -18.77
N GLY A 105 19.28 10.24 -17.57
CA GLY A 105 18.59 9.80 -16.36
C GLY A 105 17.07 9.54 -16.52
N PRO A 106 16.39 9.02 -15.51
CA PRO A 106 15.02 8.54 -15.60
C PRO A 106 14.04 9.64 -16.06
N VAL A 107 13.04 9.23 -16.82
CA VAL A 107 11.99 10.14 -17.32
C VAL A 107 10.85 10.14 -16.28
N SER A 108 10.62 11.29 -15.64
CA SER A 108 9.49 11.49 -14.73
C SER A 108 8.87 12.86 -14.96
N PHE A 109 7.53 12.95 -14.75
CA PHE A 109 6.83 14.22 -14.86
C PHE A 109 6.97 15.09 -13.62
N LEU A 110 7.08 14.46 -12.43
CA LEU A 110 7.10 15.13 -11.14
C LEU A 110 8.42 14.85 -10.41
N ASP A 111 8.96 15.89 -9.76
CA ASP A 111 10.10 15.78 -8.86
C ASP A 111 9.60 15.44 -7.45
N ASN A 112 9.88 14.23 -6.97
CA ASN A 112 9.52 13.75 -5.65
C ASN A 112 10.65 13.84 -4.62
N SER A 113 11.63 14.74 -4.83
CA SER A 113 12.66 15.03 -3.82
C SER A 113 12.09 15.51 -2.48
N PRO A 114 10.99 16.30 -2.41
CA PRO A 114 10.40 16.67 -1.13
C PRO A 114 9.90 15.45 -0.33
N LEU A 115 9.35 14.43 -1.01
CA LEU A 115 8.96 13.18 -0.34
C LEU A 115 10.17 12.49 0.28
N ARG A 116 11.31 12.44 -0.42
CA ARG A 116 12.54 11.87 0.12
C ARG A 116 12.97 12.58 1.40
N GLU A 117 13.02 13.92 1.38
CA GLU A 117 13.38 14.74 2.53
C GLU A 117 12.42 14.52 3.72
N LEU A 118 11.13 14.39 3.42
CA LEU A 118 10.11 14.05 4.43
C LEU A 118 10.40 12.68 5.06
N LEU A 119 10.64 11.65 4.24
CA LEU A 119 10.90 10.29 4.70
C LEU A 119 12.19 10.16 5.51
N GLU A 120 13.26 10.85 5.10
CA GLU A 120 14.53 10.90 5.83
C GLU A 120 14.39 11.54 7.22
N ARG A 121 13.41 12.43 7.39
CA ARG A 121 13.11 13.07 8.67
C ARG A 121 12.17 12.25 9.57
N GLU A 122 11.14 11.64 8.97
CA GLU A 122 10.03 11.01 9.72
C GLU A 122 10.25 9.51 9.98
N ILE A 123 11.12 8.82 9.22
CA ILE A 123 11.34 7.38 9.36
C ILE A 123 12.67 7.11 10.07
N ASP A 124 12.58 6.55 11.27
CA ASP A 124 13.74 6.10 12.04
C ASP A 124 14.08 4.64 11.71
N LEU A 125 15.01 4.46 10.76
CA LEU A 125 15.48 3.14 10.33
C LEU A 125 16.20 2.38 11.45
N GLN A 126 16.83 3.06 12.38
CA GLN A 126 17.51 2.42 13.51
C GLN A 126 16.49 1.82 14.47
N SER A 127 15.44 2.54 14.79
CA SER A 127 14.32 2.03 15.61
C SER A 127 13.69 0.78 15.00
N ILE A 128 13.53 0.71 13.68
CA ILE A 128 12.99 -0.49 13.00
C ILE A 128 13.88 -1.71 13.27
N ARG A 129 15.19 -1.57 13.11
CA ARG A 129 16.15 -2.66 13.39
C ARG A 129 16.10 -3.12 14.84
N GLN A 130 16.02 -2.17 15.75
CA GLN A 130 15.91 -2.47 17.18
C GLN A 130 14.61 -3.19 17.52
N THR A 131 13.48 -2.75 16.96
CA THR A 131 12.16 -3.38 17.15
C THR A 131 12.17 -4.85 16.69
N ILE A 132 12.87 -5.14 15.57
CA ILE A 132 13.06 -6.50 15.07
C ILE A 132 14.00 -7.30 15.99
N GLN A 133 15.14 -6.72 16.39
CA GLN A 133 16.12 -7.39 17.26
C GLN A 133 15.56 -7.71 18.65
N GLU A 134 14.72 -6.84 19.19
CA GLU A 134 14.02 -7.02 20.47
C GLU A 134 12.85 -8.03 20.34
N GLY A 135 12.51 -8.49 19.13
CA GLY A 135 11.46 -9.46 18.88
C GLY A 135 10.05 -8.90 19.02
N HIS A 136 9.89 -7.59 18.95
CA HIS A 136 8.56 -6.95 18.97
C HIS A 136 7.80 -7.16 17.66
N ILE A 137 8.52 -7.14 16.53
CA ILE A 137 8.02 -7.55 15.23
C ILE A 137 8.97 -8.59 14.61
N ASP A 138 8.44 -9.49 13.79
CA ASP A 138 9.24 -10.47 13.09
C ASP A 138 9.82 -9.94 11.78
N ALA A 139 9.05 -9.14 11.04
CA ALA A 139 9.50 -8.56 9.79
C ALA A 139 8.66 -7.35 9.34
N VAL A 140 9.33 -6.48 8.59
CA VAL A 140 8.69 -5.46 7.75
C VAL A 140 9.12 -5.64 6.30
N GLY A 141 8.18 -5.54 5.35
CA GLY A 141 8.43 -5.76 3.93
C GLY A 141 7.77 -4.69 3.05
N LEU A 142 8.48 -4.28 2.01
CA LEU A 142 8.06 -3.27 1.04
C LEU A 142 8.08 -3.86 -0.36
N ASN A 143 6.98 -3.73 -1.08
CA ASN A 143 6.86 -4.25 -2.43
C ASN A 143 7.30 -3.20 -3.47
N ALA A 144 8.13 -3.62 -4.42
CA ALA A 144 8.53 -2.82 -5.57
C ALA A 144 8.59 -3.68 -6.83
N CYS A 145 8.48 -3.05 -8.01
CA CYS A 145 8.52 -3.74 -9.29
C CYS A 145 9.82 -3.43 -10.04
N GLY A 146 10.61 -4.48 -10.37
CA GLY A 146 11.82 -4.35 -11.17
C GLY A 146 11.52 -4.15 -12.65
N TYR A 147 12.10 -3.12 -13.26
CA TYR A 147 11.86 -2.82 -14.68
C TYR A 147 12.59 -3.75 -15.63
N ALA A 148 13.78 -4.26 -15.26
CA ALA A 148 14.55 -5.16 -16.10
C ALA A 148 14.04 -6.60 -16.01
N THR A 149 13.73 -7.07 -14.81
CA THR A 149 13.28 -8.45 -14.59
C THR A 149 11.76 -8.62 -14.75
N GLY A 150 11.00 -7.56 -14.59
CA GLY A 150 9.55 -7.60 -14.52
C GLY A 150 9.03 -8.28 -13.26
N GLN A 151 9.87 -8.50 -12.25
CA GLN A 151 9.48 -9.16 -11.01
C GLN A 151 8.86 -8.18 -10.02
N ASN A 152 7.86 -8.63 -9.27
CA ASN A 152 7.45 -7.99 -8.03
C ASN A 152 8.32 -8.52 -6.89
N VAL A 153 9.07 -7.63 -6.25
CA VAL A 153 10.03 -7.97 -5.18
C VAL A 153 9.57 -7.34 -3.88
N CYS A 154 9.39 -8.18 -2.85
CA CYS A 154 9.25 -7.73 -1.49
C CYS A 154 10.64 -7.60 -0.86
N PHE A 155 11.15 -6.37 -0.73
CA PHE A 155 12.33 -6.10 0.08
C PHE A 155 11.92 -6.15 1.54
N PHE A 156 12.57 -7.00 2.34
CA PHE A 156 12.20 -7.13 3.73
C PHE A 156 13.41 -7.15 4.67
N GLU A 157 13.20 -6.58 5.83
CA GLU A 157 14.08 -6.70 7.00
C GLU A 157 13.33 -7.51 8.07
N GLY A 158 13.99 -8.46 8.71
CA GLY A 158 13.30 -9.35 9.63
C GLY A 158 14.22 -10.16 10.52
N ALA A 159 13.63 -10.88 11.46
CA ALA A 159 14.30 -11.72 12.45
C ALA A 159 15.24 -12.76 11.82
N GLU A 160 16.20 -13.23 12.61
CA GLU A 160 17.08 -14.33 12.19
C GLU A 160 16.27 -15.56 11.76
N GLY A 161 16.72 -16.23 10.68
CA GLY A 161 16.03 -17.41 10.16
C GLY A 161 15.02 -17.14 9.05
N LEU A 162 14.51 -15.93 8.88
CA LEU A 162 13.67 -15.60 7.73
C LEU A 162 14.52 -15.58 6.45
N GLN A 163 14.11 -16.37 5.46
CA GLN A 163 14.82 -16.52 4.20
C GLN A 163 14.12 -15.80 3.06
N GLY A 164 14.90 -15.34 2.07
CA GLY A 164 14.35 -14.87 0.82
C GLY A 164 13.67 -16.02 0.04
N TRP A 165 12.79 -15.65 -0.89
CA TRP A 165 12.08 -16.61 -1.74
C TRP A 165 12.00 -16.13 -3.19
N SER A 166 11.76 -17.08 -4.12
CA SER A 166 11.47 -16.78 -5.51
C SER A 166 10.42 -17.76 -6.03
N VAL A 167 9.29 -17.25 -6.52
CA VAL A 167 8.19 -18.06 -7.06
C VAL A 167 7.62 -17.36 -8.29
N GLY A 168 7.95 -17.87 -9.48
CA GLY A 168 7.56 -17.25 -10.74
C GLY A 168 8.11 -15.81 -10.85
N GLN A 169 7.22 -14.85 -11.08
CA GLN A 169 7.57 -13.43 -11.18
C GLN A 169 7.52 -12.68 -9.83
N ARG A 170 7.54 -13.41 -8.70
CA ARG A 170 7.46 -12.84 -7.36
C ARG A 170 8.63 -13.29 -6.51
N GLY A 171 9.25 -12.37 -5.79
CA GLY A 171 10.36 -12.66 -4.92
C GLY A 171 10.29 -11.91 -3.60
N GLY A 172 11.00 -12.41 -2.61
CA GLY A 172 11.31 -11.70 -1.39
C GLY A 172 12.81 -11.68 -1.18
N THR A 173 13.36 -10.50 -1.02
CA THR A 173 14.80 -10.30 -0.82
C THR A 173 15.04 -9.72 0.57
N ARG A 174 15.76 -10.47 1.41
CA ARG A 174 16.21 -9.97 2.71
C ARG A 174 17.27 -8.91 2.49
N THR A 175 17.08 -7.74 3.08
CA THR A 175 18.00 -6.61 2.98
C THR A 175 17.82 -5.67 4.17
N GLU A 176 18.80 -4.85 4.44
CA GLU A 176 18.59 -3.68 5.28
C GLU A 176 17.76 -2.67 4.52
N LEU A 177 16.61 -2.30 5.07
CA LEU A 177 15.72 -1.34 4.46
C LEU A 177 16.30 0.08 4.59
N ALA A 178 16.08 0.87 3.57
CA ALA A 178 16.50 2.25 3.49
C ALA A 178 15.40 3.10 2.82
N VAL A 179 15.48 4.42 2.94
CA VAL A 179 14.54 5.34 2.28
C VAL A 179 14.44 5.06 0.78
N ALA A 180 15.53 4.59 0.14
CA ALA A 180 15.51 4.21 -1.28
C ALA A 180 14.49 3.10 -1.59
N HIS A 181 14.25 2.15 -0.68
CA HIS A 181 13.26 1.09 -0.86
C HIS A 181 11.83 1.63 -0.76
N ILE A 182 11.57 2.59 0.15
CA ILE A 182 10.28 3.27 0.26
C ILE A 182 10.02 4.08 -1.02
N MET A 183 11.03 4.85 -1.45
CA MET A 183 10.94 5.64 -2.68
C MET A 183 10.73 4.77 -3.92
N ALA A 184 11.34 3.59 -4.00
CA ALA A 184 11.12 2.62 -5.07
C ALA A 184 9.69 2.09 -5.05
N SER A 185 9.20 1.71 -3.86
CA SER A 185 7.83 1.23 -3.67
C SER A 185 6.79 2.29 -4.07
N ALA A 186 7.08 3.58 -3.88
CA ALA A 186 6.19 4.70 -4.18
C ALA A 186 6.47 5.37 -5.55
N ALA A 187 7.37 4.82 -6.37
CA ALA A 187 7.72 5.40 -7.68
C ALA A 187 6.69 5.04 -8.75
N ILE A 188 5.54 5.71 -8.72
CA ILE A 188 4.46 5.53 -9.71
C ILE A 188 5.03 5.76 -11.13
N PRO A 189 4.89 4.78 -12.05
CA PRO A 189 5.42 4.86 -13.40
C PRO A 189 5.02 6.16 -14.10
N THR A 190 5.93 6.74 -14.84
CA THR A 190 5.79 8.03 -15.54
C THR A 190 5.69 9.26 -14.63
N LEU A 191 4.99 9.17 -13.49
CA LEU A 191 4.84 10.29 -12.56
C LEU A 191 6.11 10.55 -11.77
N PHE A 192 6.68 9.51 -11.18
CA PHE A 192 7.92 9.60 -10.38
C PHE A 192 9.08 8.83 -11.02
N ALA A 193 10.29 9.29 -10.74
CA ALA A 193 11.48 8.65 -11.25
C ALA A 193 11.67 7.25 -10.64
N PRO A 194 12.00 6.23 -11.46
CA PRO A 194 12.37 4.93 -10.93
C PRO A 194 13.64 5.03 -10.09
N VAL A 195 13.72 4.21 -9.06
CA VAL A 195 14.80 4.22 -8.08
C VAL A 195 15.76 3.06 -8.34
N LYS A 196 17.05 3.36 -8.46
CA LYS A 196 18.08 2.32 -8.61
C LYS A 196 18.39 1.69 -7.26
N ILE A 197 18.17 0.37 -7.16
CA ILE A 197 18.60 -0.45 -6.04
C ILE A 197 19.50 -1.54 -6.59
N ASN A 198 20.74 -1.58 -6.12
CA ASN A 198 21.78 -2.48 -6.64
C ASN A 198 21.97 -2.33 -8.17
N ARG A 199 21.64 -3.37 -8.93
CA ARG A 199 21.86 -3.45 -10.39
C ARG A 199 20.62 -3.19 -11.23
N GLU A 200 19.47 -2.85 -10.61
CA GLU A 200 18.20 -2.70 -11.29
C GLU A 200 17.48 -1.41 -10.88
N TYR A 201 16.65 -0.90 -11.78
CA TYR A 201 15.72 0.18 -11.49
C TYR A 201 14.37 -0.39 -11.09
N PHE A 202 13.78 0.16 -10.02
CA PHE A 202 12.50 -0.25 -9.46
C PHE A 202 11.49 0.89 -9.55
N GLY A 203 10.24 0.52 -9.75
CA GLY A 203 9.07 1.37 -9.68
C GLY A 203 8.05 0.82 -8.70
N ASP A 204 6.90 1.47 -8.63
CA ASP A 204 5.82 1.18 -7.68
C ASP A 204 5.42 -0.31 -7.71
N GLY A 205 5.38 -0.89 -6.52
CA GLY A 205 5.06 -2.29 -6.34
C GLY A 205 3.69 -2.69 -6.84
N VAL A 206 2.72 -1.79 -6.80
CA VAL A 206 1.35 -2.01 -7.28
C VAL A 206 1.33 -2.43 -8.75
N THR A 207 2.28 -1.95 -9.56
CA THR A 207 2.33 -2.19 -11.02
C THR A 207 2.23 -3.67 -11.40
N ARG A 208 2.75 -4.58 -10.58
CA ARG A 208 2.73 -6.03 -10.83
C ARG A 208 2.35 -6.86 -9.60
N GLN A 209 1.71 -6.26 -8.63
CA GLN A 209 1.31 -6.94 -7.39
C GLN A 209 0.01 -7.72 -7.59
N MET A 210 0.12 -8.99 -7.97
CA MET A 210 -1.01 -9.90 -8.15
C MET A 210 -1.28 -10.79 -6.92
N ALA A 211 -0.43 -10.74 -5.90
CA ALA A 211 -0.54 -11.55 -4.69
C ALA A 211 -0.12 -10.71 -3.48
N HIS A 212 -1.06 -9.93 -2.98
CA HIS A 212 -0.86 -8.98 -1.88
C HIS A 212 -0.57 -9.70 -0.56
N ILE A 213 -1.22 -10.85 -0.34
CA ILE A 213 -1.18 -11.62 0.92
C ILE A 213 0.09 -12.48 1.01
N SER A 214 0.60 -12.96 -0.13
CA SER A 214 1.71 -13.90 -0.18
C SER A 214 2.97 -13.47 0.59
N PRO A 215 3.44 -12.20 0.55
CA PRO A 215 4.60 -11.78 1.34
C PRO A 215 4.41 -11.94 2.84
N ALA A 216 3.23 -11.58 3.38
CA ALA A 216 2.94 -11.73 4.81
C ALA A 216 2.98 -13.19 5.23
N LEU A 217 2.40 -14.11 4.44
CA LEU A 217 2.42 -15.54 4.70
C LEU A 217 3.85 -16.12 4.66
N ARG A 218 4.65 -15.70 3.69
CA ARG A 218 6.06 -16.12 3.55
C ARG A 218 6.91 -15.66 4.73
N LEU A 219 6.56 -14.54 5.35
CA LEU A 219 7.21 -14.02 6.55
C LEU A 219 6.59 -14.56 7.85
N GLY A 220 5.65 -15.49 7.74
CA GLY A 220 5.15 -16.29 8.87
C GLY A 220 3.80 -15.86 9.44
N ALA A 221 3.14 -14.86 8.88
CA ALA A 221 1.76 -14.51 9.31
C ALA A 221 0.77 -15.63 8.98
N ARG A 222 -0.21 -15.83 9.85
CA ARG A 222 -1.33 -16.76 9.66
C ARG A 222 -2.69 -16.07 9.78
N LYS A 223 -2.74 -14.96 10.48
CA LYS A 223 -3.86 -14.01 10.51
C LYS A 223 -3.40 -12.73 9.82
N VAL A 224 -4.14 -12.23 8.87
CA VAL A 224 -3.74 -11.08 8.05
C VAL A 224 -4.86 -10.05 8.00
N LEU A 225 -4.61 -8.88 8.59
CA LEU A 225 -5.43 -7.71 8.40
C LEU A 225 -5.00 -7.02 7.10
N VAL A 226 -5.92 -6.84 6.17
CA VAL A 226 -5.69 -6.09 4.95
C VAL A 226 -6.43 -4.77 5.02
N ILE A 227 -5.72 -3.65 4.93
CA ILE A 227 -6.35 -2.33 4.87
C ILE A 227 -6.26 -1.82 3.44
N GLY A 228 -7.39 -1.92 2.73
CA GLY A 228 -7.57 -1.45 1.37
C GLY A 228 -7.76 0.08 1.29
N VAL A 229 -7.68 0.63 0.08
CA VAL A 229 -7.91 2.05 -0.18
C VAL A 229 -8.91 2.27 -1.33
N SER A 230 -9.65 1.23 -1.66
CA SER A 230 -10.71 1.25 -2.66
C SER A 230 -12.01 0.77 -2.02
N ALA A 231 -13.11 1.42 -2.32
CA ALA A 231 -14.42 0.96 -1.91
C ALA A 231 -14.78 -0.30 -2.69
N ASN A 232 -15.08 -1.40 -1.98
CA ASN A 232 -15.59 -2.65 -2.58
C ASN A 232 -17.05 -2.53 -3.05
N ALA A 233 -17.67 -1.37 -2.88
CA ALA A 233 -19.01 -1.14 -3.35
C ALA A 233 -19.03 -1.20 -4.88
N MET A 234 -19.61 -2.25 -5.42
CA MET A 234 -20.16 -2.23 -6.77
C MET A 234 -21.22 -1.11 -6.82
N CYS A 235 -20.75 0.13 -6.97
CA CYS A 235 -21.65 1.16 -7.44
C CYS A 235 -22.13 0.69 -8.80
N PRO A 236 -23.44 0.48 -8.99
CA PRO A 236 -23.96 0.18 -10.32
C PRO A 236 -23.42 1.26 -11.24
N SER A 237 -22.57 0.86 -12.17
CA SER A 237 -21.92 1.79 -13.10
C SER A 237 -23.02 2.62 -13.73
N ARG A 238 -23.11 3.90 -13.40
CA ARG A 238 -23.99 4.84 -14.12
C ARG A 238 -23.47 4.90 -15.54
N ARG A 239 -24.07 4.10 -16.41
CA ARG A 239 -23.78 4.18 -17.85
C ARG A 239 -24.23 5.56 -18.32
N PRO A 240 -23.35 6.35 -18.93
CA PRO A 240 -23.77 7.63 -19.47
C PRO A 240 -24.79 7.40 -20.58
N GLU A 241 -25.84 8.22 -20.64
CA GLU A 241 -26.88 8.12 -21.70
C GLU A 241 -26.28 8.28 -23.11
N LYS A 242 -25.23 9.09 -23.23
CA LYS A 242 -24.49 9.28 -24.49
C LYS A 242 -22.99 9.05 -24.20
N PRO A 243 -22.46 7.87 -24.56
CA PRO A 243 -21.03 7.59 -24.41
C PRO A 243 -20.23 8.44 -25.40
N GLY A 244 -19.31 9.25 -24.90
CA GLY A 244 -18.30 9.94 -25.71
C GLY A 244 -17.09 9.04 -25.97
N MET A 245 -16.32 9.36 -27.02
CA MET A 245 -15.02 8.71 -27.23
C MET A 245 -14.08 9.02 -26.06
N PRO A 246 -13.44 8.01 -25.42
CA PRO A 246 -12.53 8.28 -24.32
C PRO A 246 -11.27 9.01 -24.80
N THR A 247 -10.85 10.01 -24.07
CA THR A 247 -9.59 10.68 -24.30
C THR A 247 -8.41 9.80 -23.91
N LEU A 248 -7.20 10.09 -24.40
CA LEU A 248 -5.99 9.36 -24.01
C LEU A 248 -5.77 9.38 -22.48
N THR A 249 -6.04 10.50 -21.83
CA THR A 249 -5.97 10.64 -20.38
C THR A 249 -6.94 9.70 -19.66
N GLN A 250 -8.16 9.56 -20.17
CA GLN A 250 -9.17 8.63 -19.60
C GLN A 250 -8.75 7.17 -19.79
N VAL A 251 -8.17 6.82 -20.94
CA VAL A 251 -7.63 5.47 -21.18
C VAL A 251 -6.48 5.16 -20.22
N LEU A 252 -5.53 6.09 -20.06
CA LEU A 252 -4.43 5.94 -19.10
C LEU A 252 -4.95 5.83 -17.67
N ALA A 253 -5.89 6.69 -17.27
CA ALA A 253 -6.51 6.62 -15.95
C ALA A 253 -7.18 5.28 -15.70
N HIS A 254 -7.84 4.70 -16.72
CA HIS A 254 -8.45 3.36 -16.62
C HIS A 254 -7.40 2.26 -16.41
N VAL A 255 -6.28 2.32 -17.15
CA VAL A 255 -5.17 1.36 -16.96
C VAL A 255 -4.59 1.48 -15.56
N PHE A 256 -4.37 2.70 -15.05
CA PHE A 256 -3.90 2.91 -13.68
C PHE A 256 -4.90 2.36 -12.65
N ASN A 257 -6.20 2.60 -12.83
CA ASN A 257 -7.22 2.08 -11.90
C ASN A 257 -7.19 0.55 -11.85
N GLY A 258 -7.10 -0.14 -12.98
CA GLY A 258 -6.99 -1.60 -13.00
C GLY A 258 -5.75 -2.12 -12.27
N MET A 259 -4.62 -1.39 -12.31
CA MET A 259 -3.42 -1.78 -11.58
C MET A 259 -3.55 -1.58 -10.07
N PHE A 260 -4.22 -0.51 -9.63
CA PHE A 260 -4.26 -0.11 -8.22
C PHE A 260 -5.44 -0.68 -7.44
N LEU A 261 -6.54 -1.04 -8.08
CA LEU A 261 -7.80 -1.32 -7.39
C LEU A 261 -8.28 -2.78 -7.51
N ASP A 262 -8.05 -3.44 -8.66
CA ASP A 262 -8.76 -4.69 -8.96
C ASP A 262 -8.04 -5.96 -8.48
N THR A 263 -6.75 -5.89 -8.18
CA THR A 263 -5.93 -7.08 -7.91
C THR A 263 -6.05 -7.60 -6.48
N LEU A 264 -6.42 -6.75 -5.52
CA LEU A 264 -6.55 -7.12 -4.12
C LEU A 264 -7.72 -8.06 -3.88
N ASP A 265 -8.90 -7.71 -4.36
CA ASP A 265 -10.14 -8.48 -4.18
C ASP A 265 -9.96 -9.90 -4.73
N TYR A 266 -9.33 -10.01 -5.92
CA TYR A 266 -9.03 -11.31 -6.51
C TYR A 266 -8.12 -12.18 -5.62
N ASP A 267 -7.09 -11.61 -4.99
CA ASP A 267 -6.17 -12.36 -4.13
C ASP A 267 -6.85 -12.79 -2.82
N ILE A 268 -7.71 -11.94 -2.25
CA ILE A 268 -8.52 -12.26 -1.08
C ILE A 268 -9.51 -13.41 -1.40
N ASP A 269 -10.26 -13.30 -2.49
CA ASP A 269 -11.23 -14.32 -2.88
C ASP A 269 -10.55 -15.65 -3.17
N ARG A 270 -9.40 -15.63 -3.85
CA ARG A 270 -8.58 -16.81 -4.05
C ARG A 270 -8.13 -17.44 -2.74
N SER A 271 -7.70 -16.65 -1.78
CA SER A 271 -7.27 -17.14 -0.47
C SER A 271 -8.43 -17.74 0.32
N ARG A 272 -9.61 -17.12 0.27
CA ARG A 272 -10.84 -17.67 0.85
C ARG A 272 -11.23 -19.01 0.22
N LEU A 273 -11.15 -19.12 -1.12
CA LEU A 273 -11.40 -20.37 -1.83
C LEU A 273 -10.41 -21.46 -1.40
N ILE A 274 -9.13 -21.14 -1.25
CA ILE A 274 -8.11 -22.09 -0.77
C ILE A 274 -8.48 -22.56 0.64
N ASN A 275 -8.88 -21.69 1.54
CA ASN A 275 -9.33 -22.09 2.88
C ASN A 275 -10.49 -23.08 2.83
N GLN A 276 -11.52 -22.81 2.01
CA GLN A 276 -12.67 -23.72 1.84
C GLN A 276 -12.22 -25.09 1.30
N LEU A 277 -11.28 -25.13 0.36
CA LEU A 277 -10.74 -26.38 -0.15
C LEU A 277 -9.93 -27.14 0.92
N LEU A 278 -9.18 -26.42 1.77
CA LEU A 278 -8.42 -27.05 2.86
C LEU A 278 -9.34 -27.69 3.92
N GLU A 279 -10.51 -27.13 4.20
CA GLU A 279 -11.52 -27.71 5.11
C GLU A 279 -12.05 -29.06 4.61
N LEU A 280 -12.04 -29.29 3.29
CA LEU A 280 -12.48 -30.56 2.70
C LEU A 280 -11.39 -31.66 2.72
N ILE A 281 -10.12 -31.30 3.00
CA ILE A 281 -8.99 -32.23 2.98
C ILE A 281 -8.71 -32.72 4.40
N PRO A 282 -8.75 -34.04 4.67
CA PRO A 282 -8.37 -34.55 5.98
C PRO A 282 -6.94 -34.14 6.36
N GLU A 283 -6.73 -33.67 7.57
CA GLU A 283 -5.46 -33.14 8.08
C GLU A 283 -4.27 -34.12 7.85
N LYS A 284 -4.53 -35.43 8.02
CA LYS A 284 -3.56 -36.47 7.76
C LYS A 284 -3.05 -36.45 6.31
N LYS A 285 -3.94 -36.28 5.33
CA LYS A 285 -3.57 -36.23 3.91
C LYS A 285 -2.80 -34.93 3.59
N LEU A 286 -3.15 -33.84 4.23
CA LEU A 286 -2.46 -32.57 4.07
C LEU A 286 -1.01 -32.67 4.58
N LYS A 287 -0.80 -33.27 5.76
CA LYS A 287 0.55 -33.54 6.30
C LYS A 287 1.38 -34.50 5.42
N GLU A 288 0.75 -35.53 4.91
CA GLU A 288 1.41 -36.52 4.02
C GLU A 288 1.77 -35.93 2.64
N SER A 289 1.10 -34.88 2.19
CA SER A 289 1.36 -34.26 0.88
C SER A 289 2.68 -33.49 0.80
N GLY A 290 3.29 -33.14 1.95
CA GLY A 290 4.48 -32.31 2.00
C GLY A 290 4.26 -30.85 1.57
N LEU A 291 3.00 -30.44 1.35
CA LEU A 291 2.66 -29.07 1.02
C LEU A 291 2.51 -28.25 2.32
N ASP A 292 3.21 -27.13 2.42
CA ASP A 292 3.04 -26.17 3.52
C ASP A 292 1.80 -25.29 3.26
N LEU A 293 0.63 -25.94 3.29
CA LEU A 293 -0.66 -25.29 3.13
C LEU A 293 -1.36 -25.23 4.48
N ASN A 294 -1.57 -24.00 4.96
CA ASN A 294 -2.29 -23.74 6.19
C ASN A 294 -3.43 -22.77 5.90
N PRO A 295 -4.58 -22.89 6.56
CA PRO A 295 -5.63 -21.88 6.50
C PRO A 295 -5.10 -20.52 6.94
N VAL A 296 -5.60 -19.48 6.33
CA VAL A 296 -5.23 -18.08 6.62
C VAL A 296 -6.47 -17.33 7.04
N ASP A 297 -6.46 -16.77 8.24
CA ASP A 297 -7.53 -15.87 8.68
C ASP A 297 -7.31 -14.48 8.07
N ILE A 298 -8.27 -14.01 7.27
CA ILE A 298 -8.17 -12.73 6.55
C ILE A 298 -9.31 -11.83 6.98
N LEU A 299 -8.95 -10.71 7.61
CA LEU A 299 -9.84 -9.58 7.84
C LEU A 299 -9.50 -8.47 6.86
N GLU A 300 -10.48 -8.08 6.06
CA GLU A 300 -10.35 -6.95 5.14
C GLU A 300 -11.16 -5.76 5.66
N ILE A 301 -10.53 -4.58 5.67
CA ILE A 301 -11.18 -3.31 5.95
C ILE A 301 -10.89 -2.38 4.77
N SER A 302 -11.94 -2.01 4.05
CA SER A 302 -11.91 -1.15 2.87
C SER A 302 -12.93 -0.02 3.03
N PRO A 303 -12.73 1.13 2.33
CA PRO A 303 -13.60 2.29 2.47
C PRO A 303 -15.08 1.98 2.20
N SER A 304 -15.95 2.42 3.11
CA SER A 304 -17.41 2.31 2.97
C SER A 304 -18.00 3.33 1.99
N GLU A 305 -17.26 4.40 1.69
CA GLU A 305 -17.66 5.47 0.76
C GLU A 305 -16.68 5.55 -0.42
N PRO A 306 -17.14 5.92 -1.62
CA PRO A 306 -16.27 6.10 -2.78
C PRO A 306 -15.29 7.27 -2.58
N ILE A 307 -14.00 6.97 -2.39
CA ILE A 307 -12.96 7.98 -2.13
C ILE A 307 -12.84 9.02 -3.26
N ASN A 308 -13.09 8.62 -4.50
CA ASN A 308 -13.08 9.52 -5.64
C ASN A 308 -14.16 10.62 -5.54
N GLU A 309 -15.32 10.33 -4.96
CA GLU A 309 -16.37 11.33 -4.72
C GLU A 309 -15.94 12.31 -3.62
N ILE A 310 -15.27 11.83 -2.58
CA ILE A 310 -14.68 12.67 -1.55
C ILE A 310 -13.59 13.57 -2.16
N ALA A 311 -12.72 13.02 -3.02
CA ALA A 311 -11.66 13.78 -3.67
C ALA A 311 -12.20 14.94 -4.54
N MET A 312 -13.33 14.74 -5.20
CA MET A 312 -13.93 15.80 -6.03
C MET A 312 -14.32 17.04 -5.25
N LYS A 313 -14.62 16.92 -3.94
CA LYS A 313 -14.89 18.08 -3.07
C LYS A 313 -13.69 19.02 -2.89
N TYR A 314 -12.49 18.50 -3.12
CA TYR A 314 -11.20 19.17 -2.89
C TYR A 314 -10.36 19.31 -4.16
N ILE A 315 -10.94 19.09 -5.32
CA ILE A 315 -10.22 19.15 -6.60
C ILE A 315 -9.63 20.55 -6.89
N ASP A 316 -10.21 21.58 -6.28
CA ASP A 316 -9.74 22.96 -6.33
C ASP A 316 -8.32 23.14 -5.77
N ALA A 317 -7.90 22.31 -4.81
CA ALA A 317 -6.55 22.31 -4.26
C ALA A 317 -5.49 21.81 -5.25
N MET A 318 -5.91 21.08 -6.28
CA MET A 318 -4.97 20.53 -7.27
C MET A 318 -4.56 21.59 -8.29
N PRO A 319 -3.25 21.76 -8.57
CA PRO A 319 -2.76 22.65 -9.63
C PRO A 319 -3.39 22.34 -10.99
N LEU A 320 -3.69 23.37 -11.78
CA LEU A 320 -4.37 23.23 -13.09
C LEU A 320 -3.68 22.25 -14.03
N VAL A 321 -2.35 22.16 -14.00
CA VAL A 321 -1.60 21.21 -14.83
C VAL A 321 -1.89 19.77 -14.43
N LEU A 322 -1.95 19.49 -13.14
CA LEU A 322 -2.30 18.14 -12.63
C LEU A 322 -3.77 17.80 -12.91
N ARG A 323 -4.68 18.76 -12.77
CA ARG A 323 -6.08 18.57 -13.19
C ARG A 323 -6.18 18.16 -14.66
N ARG A 324 -5.42 18.82 -15.55
CA ARG A 324 -5.36 18.47 -16.98
C ARG A 324 -4.72 17.10 -17.22
N LEU A 325 -3.65 16.77 -16.51
CA LEU A 325 -2.97 15.47 -16.63
C LEU A 325 -3.83 14.31 -16.13
N THR A 326 -4.63 14.52 -15.10
CA THR A 326 -5.55 13.50 -14.56
C THR A 326 -6.89 13.49 -15.27
N GLY A 327 -7.19 14.53 -16.08
CA GLY A 327 -8.50 14.75 -16.68
C GLY A 327 -9.59 15.10 -15.67
N ALA A 328 -9.20 15.53 -14.48
CA ALA A 328 -10.14 15.89 -13.42
C ALA A 328 -10.79 17.25 -13.70
N SER A 329 -12.11 17.27 -13.71
CA SER A 329 -12.95 18.47 -13.83
C SER A 329 -14.27 18.23 -13.10
N ASP A 330 -15.05 19.27 -12.86
CA ASP A 330 -16.34 19.17 -12.14
C ASP A 330 -17.32 18.15 -12.77
N ASN A 331 -17.17 17.87 -14.05
CA ASN A 331 -17.94 16.86 -14.80
C ASN A 331 -17.08 15.67 -15.25
N ALA A 332 -15.97 15.40 -14.57
CA ALA A 332 -15.06 14.35 -14.97
C ALA A 332 -15.69 12.95 -14.84
N PRO A 333 -15.39 12.04 -15.77
CA PRO A 333 -15.75 10.63 -15.62
C PRO A 333 -15.11 10.02 -14.36
N PHE A 334 -15.74 9.00 -13.82
CA PHE A 334 -15.29 8.25 -12.63
C PHE A 334 -13.78 7.88 -12.66
N SER A 335 -13.27 7.46 -13.82
CA SER A 335 -11.86 7.09 -14.01
C SER A 335 -10.89 8.25 -13.76
N SER A 336 -11.23 9.46 -14.18
CA SER A 336 -10.40 10.65 -13.98
C SER A 336 -10.41 11.12 -12.53
N ALA A 337 -11.56 11.08 -11.85
CA ALA A 337 -11.67 11.35 -10.41
C ALA A 337 -10.84 10.36 -9.58
N ASN A 338 -10.78 9.09 -10.00
CA ASN A 338 -9.94 8.09 -9.35
C ASN A 338 -8.46 8.48 -9.44
N LEU A 339 -7.92 8.75 -10.64
CA LEU A 339 -6.50 9.11 -10.79
C LEU A 339 -6.15 10.37 -9.99
N ALA A 340 -7.02 11.39 -10.00
CA ALA A 340 -6.81 12.60 -9.22
C ALA A 340 -6.68 12.31 -7.72
N SER A 341 -7.50 11.43 -7.15
CA SER A 341 -7.51 11.10 -5.73
C SER A 341 -6.21 10.44 -5.24
N PHE A 342 -5.42 9.81 -6.11
CA PHE A 342 -4.09 9.29 -5.75
C PHE A 342 -3.05 10.39 -5.54
N LEU A 343 -3.21 11.52 -6.22
CA LEU A 343 -2.25 12.64 -6.20
C LEU A 343 -2.72 13.83 -5.37
N LEU A 344 -3.93 13.79 -4.83
CA LEU A 344 -4.53 14.86 -4.07
C LEU A 344 -4.03 14.85 -2.61
N PHE A 345 -2.77 15.21 -2.39
CA PHE A 345 -2.23 15.43 -1.05
C PHE A 345 -2.66 16.81 -0.54
N ASP A 346 -3.89 16.88 -0.02
CA ASP A 346 -4.49 18.08 0.59
C ASP A 346 -4.91 17.76 2.02
N LYS A 347 -4.65 18.68 2.96
CA LYS A 347 -4.91 18.47 4.39
C LYS A 347 -6.37 18.13 4.69
N ARG A 348 -7.31 18.76 4.00
CA ARG A 348 -8.76 18.55 4.20
C ARG A 348 -9.14 17.16 3.72
N PHE A 349 -8.67 16.80 2.52
CA PHE A 349 -8.90 15.48 1.94
C PHE A 349 -8.32 14.37 2.80
N CYS A 350 -7.07 14.50 3.25
CA CYS A 350 -6.44 13.50 4.12
C CYS A 350 -7.18 13.35 5.44
N ARG A 351 -7.65 14.46 6.06
CA ARG A 351 -8.44 14.42 7.30
C ARG A 351 -9.78 13.73 7.11
N ASP A 352 -10.50 14.01 6.03
CA ASP A 352 -11.74 13.32 5.70
C ASP A 352 -11.52 11.81 5.52
N LEU A 353 -10.40 11.41 4.91
CA LEU A 353 -10.07 9.99 4.75
C LEU A 353 -9.68 9.32 6.07
N ILE A 354 -8.94 10.00 6.94
CA ILE A 354 -8.63 9.50 8.28
C ILE A 354 -9.93 9.29 9.07
N GLU A 355 -10.85 10.25 9.01
CA GLU A 355 -12.12 10.15 9.70
C GLU A 355 -13.03 9.05 9.12
N LEU A 356 -13.04 8.87 7.79
CA LEU A 356 -13.72 7.75 7.15
C LEU A 356 -13.14 6.42 7.64
N GLY A 357 -11.81 6.27 7.60
CA GLY A 357 -11.14 5.05 8.06
C GLY A 357 -11.41 4.74 9.53
N TYR A 358 -11.45 5.77 10.38
CA TYR A 358 -11.79 5.62 11.79
C TYR A 358 -13.22 5.11 11.99
N ARG A 359 -14.20 5.70 11.28
CA ARG A 359 -15.60 5.24 11.32
C ARG A 359 -15.75 3.80 10.83
N ASP A 360 -15.06 3.45 9.74
CA ASP A 360 -15.11 2.10 9.17
C ASP A 360 -14.47 1.08 10.12
N GLY A 361 -13.33 1.41 10.74
CA GLY A 361 -12.71 0.58 11.77
C GLY A 361 -13.61 0.38 12.98
N GLN A 362 -14.26 1.43 13.48
CA GLN A 362 -15.22 1.34 14.59
C GLN A 362 -16.44 0.48 14.23
N SER A 363 -16.95 0.60 13.01
CA SER A 363 -18.09 -0.20 12.54
C SER A 363 -17.80 -1.69 12.48
N GLN A 364 -16.51 -2.06 12.29
CA GLN A 364 -16.02 -3.44 12.23
C GLN A 364 -15.36 -3.91 13.54
N SER A 365 -15.56 -3.20 14.65
CA SER A 365 -14.94 -3.49 15.95
C SER A 365 -15.04 -4.95 16.36
N ARG A 366 -16.23 -5.58 16.23
CA ARG A 366 -16.41 -7.01 16.55
C ARG A 366 -15.57 -7.95 15.67
N GLN A 367 -15.35 -7.62 14.42
CA GLN A 367 -14.50 -8.41 13.50
C GLN A 367 -13.03 -8.23 13.88
N ILE A 368 -12.64 -7.00 14.25
CA ILE A 368 -11.29 -6.69 14.73
C ILE A 368 -11.02 -7.43 16.05
N GLU A 369 -11.98 -7.45 16.99
CA GLU A 369 -11.87 -8.20 18.23
C GLU A 369 -11.63 -9.69 17.97
N ARG A 370 -12.45 -10.34 17.13
CA ARG A 370 -12.28 -11.75 16.74
C ARG A 370 -10.92 -11.99 16.06
N PHE A 371 -10.48 -11.09 15.23
CA PHE A 371 -9.18 -11.20 14.56
C PHE A 371 -8.03 -11.24 15.58
N PHE A 372 -8.11 -10.46 16.65
CA PHE A 372 -7.08 -10.42 17.68
C PHE A 372 -7.30 -11.39 18.84
N GLU A 373 -8.47 -12.03 18.94
CA GLU A 373 -8.70 -13.08 19.91
C GLU A 373 -7.68 -14.21 19.72
N LYS A 374 -7.06 -14.65 20.83
CA LYS A 374 -6.25 -15.86 20.84
C LYS A 374 -7.17 -17.03 20.57
N GLU A 375 -6.79 -17.93 19.67
CA GLU A 375 -7.41 -19.25 19.60
C GLU A 375 -7.32 -19.86 21.00
N SER A 376 -8.44 -19.86 21.71
CA SER A 376 -8.56 -20.52 23.01
C SER A 376 -8.46 -22.03 22.77
N GLY A 377 -7.28 -22.55 23.12
CA GLY A 377 -6.79 -23.92 23.16
C GLY A 377 -7.71 -25.07 22.79
N ALA A 378 -7.27 -25.77 21.80
CA ALA A 378 -7.46 -27.22 21.69
C ALA A 378 -6.39 -27.98 22.52
N GLU A 379 -6.21 -27.58 23.78
CA GLU A 379 -5.39 -28.32 24.77
C GLU A 379 -6.12 -28.34 26.12
N GLU A 380 -7.20 -29.14 26.17
CA GLU A 380 -7.70 -29.73 27.39
C GLU A 380 -8.81 -30.74 27.05
N SER A 381 -8.40 -31.89 26.50
CA SER A 381 -9.12 -33.14 26.68
C SER A 381 -8.30 -34.32 26.19
N ALA A 382 -7.35 -34.73 27.00
CA ALA A 382 -6.98 -36.15 27.05
C ALA A 382 -6.98 -36.58 28.52
N PRO A 383 -7.83 -37.59 28.90
CA PRO A 383 -7.77 -38.18 30.20
C PRO A 383 -6.52 -39.04 30.37
#